data_61cb838c3802bc9ab615806ff9b24833
#
_entry.id   61cb838c3802bc9ab615806ff9b24833
#
_cell.length_a   1.000
_cell.length_b   1.000
_cell.length_c   1.000
_cell.angle_alpha   90.00
_cell.angle_beta   90.00
_cell.angle_gamma   90.00
#
_symmetry.space_group_name_H-M   'P 1'
#
loop_
_entity.id
_entity.type
_entity.pdbx_description
1 polymer ?
#
loop_
_entity_poly.entity_id
_entity_poly.type
_entity_poly.pdbx_seq_one_letter_code
_entity_poly.pdbx_strand_id
1 'polypeptide(L)'
;MATDRPRTVGALRESGYRVESVKDEMRRNLVRKLQSGEPLFPDVLGYEETVVPQIQNAILSRHDMLFLGLRGQAKTRMLRQLVHLLDDAMPIVAGSEINDHPFHPVSSFARELVAARGDDAPIEWVGRDQRYHEKLATPDVTIADLIGEIDMIKHAEGRYLSSETTMHYGLIPRTNRGIFCINELPDLAPKIQVGLFNVLEERDVQIRGYPVRLELDLCLVFSANPEDYTNRGRIVTPLKDRIGSVVRTHYPATREIGIAISDQNAWLDRGPRPSVPGYVKEVVEEVARLARSSPHVNQQSGVSVRMSIANLENVVSNAERRALINKESHVVPRVGDLAYALASSRGKLELTMTEEEGHEDKVIQRIIDEAVKNVFAMHFDVREFRPLVDFFEAGQTIETGDVTPSKTLLERIAKAPGLRKRAEEVAARFAPELTEPDARAAAAASAAEFILEGLHVHNKLNKSAKGGATAYRR
;
A
#
# COMPACT_ATOMS: atom_id res chain seq x y z
N MET A 1 14.51 22.77 21.67
CA MET A 1 14.30 23.28 23.04
C MET A 1 13.03 22.62 23.55
N ALA A 2 13.09 21.78 24.58
CA ALA A 2 11.90 21.25 25.24
C ALA A 2 11.27 22.45 25.97
N THR A 3 10.22 23.04 25.40
CA THR A 3 9.36 23.99 26.09
C THR A 3 8.84 23.29 27.34
N ASP A 4 9.02 23.91 28.49
CA ASP A 4 8.48 23.40 29.77
C ASP A 4 6.95 23.40 29.66
N ARG A 5 6.38 22.25 29.34
CA ARG A 5 4.95 22.08 29.09
C ARG A 5 4.21 22.21 30.45
N PRO A 6 3.04 22.86 30.47
CA PRO A 6 2.18 22.88 31.66
C PRO A 6 1.99 21.50 32.26
N ARG A 7 2.02 21.39 33.59
CA ARG A 7 1.85 20.14 34.34
C ARG A 7 0.60 20.10 35.21
N THR A 8 -0.14 21.22 35.25
CA THR A 8 -1.39 21.32 35.99
C THR A 8 -2.46 22.00 35.14
N VAL A 9 -3.72 21.84 35.53
CA VAL A 9 -4.87 22.47 34.86
C VAL A 9 -4.75 24.00 34.90
N GLY A 10 -4.32 24.58 36.01
CA GLY A 10 -4.12 26.03 36.16
C GLY A 10 -3.03 26.54 35.23
N ALA A 11 -1.85 25.90 35.22
CA ALA A 11 -0.76 26.27 34.31
C ALA A 11 -1.16 26.15 32.86
N LEU A 12 -1.99 25.15 32.51
CA LEU A 12 -2.52 24.98 31.13
C LEU A 12 -3.46 26.15 30.77
N ARG A 13 -4.30 26.60 31.71
CA ARG A 13 -5.20 27.73 31.50
C ARG A 13 -4.43 29.03 31.31
N GLU A 14 -3.40 29.27 32.13
CA GLU A 14 -2.51 30.43 32.00
C GLU A 14 -1.71 30.44 30.70
N SER A 15 -1.39 29.25 30.12
CA SER A 15 -0.70 29.16 28.86
C SER A 15 -1.53 29.61 27.65
N GLY A 16 -2.82 29.87 27.82
CA GLY A 16 -3.74 30.23 26.74
C GLY A 16 -4.12 29.05 25.87
N TYR A 17 -3.98 27.82 26.36
CA TYR A 17 -4.39 26.61 25.63
C TYR A 17 -5.86 26.70 25.19
N ARG A 18 -6.09 26.49 23.90
CA ARG A 18 -7.44 26.54 23.31
C ARG A 18 -8.07 25.16 23.24
N VAL A 19 -9.32 25.08 23.66
CA VAL A 19 -10.15 23.88 23.51
C VAL A 19 -10.55 23.76 22.04
N GLU A 20 -10.21 22.64 21.43
CA GLU A 20 -10.48 22.36 20.02
C GLU A 20 -10.86 20.88 19.87
N SER A 21 -11.85 20.58 19.02
CA SER A 21 -12.16 19.20 18.70
C SER A 21 -11.07 18.57 17.81
N VAL A 22 -10.95 17.24 17.83
CA VAL A 22 -9.99 16.54 16.98
C VAL A 22 -10.18 16.87 15.49
N LYS A 23 -11.42 17.04 15.04
CA LYS A 23 -11.73 17.40 13.67
C LYS A 23 -11.38 18.86 13.33
N ASP A 24 -11.49 19.77 14.30
CA ASP A 24 -11.04 21.16 14.14
C ASP A 24 -9.51 21.26 14.11
N GLU A 25 -8.83 20.51 14.97
CA GLU A 25 -7.38 20.37 14.96
C GLU A 25 -6.85 19.87 13.62
N MET A 26 -7.43 18.76 13.11
CA MET A 26 -7.07 18.21 11.81
C MET A 26 -7.31 19.23 10.68
N ARG A 27 -8.44 19.92 10.72
CA ARG A 27 -8.78 20.97 9.74
C ARG A 27 -7.79 22.13 9.81
N ARG A 28 -7.45 22.63 10.98
CA ARG A 28 -6.47 23.70 11.18
C ARG A 28 -5.09 23.30 10.62
N ASN A 29 -4.64 22.10 10.93
CA ASN A 29 -3.36 21.59 10.47
C ASN A 29 -3.35 21.35 8.94
N LEU A 30 -4.46 20.90 8.37
CA LEU A 30 -4.61 20.78 6.91
C LEU A 30 -4.57 22.16 6.24
N VAL A 31 -5.27 23.18 6.76
CA VAL A 31 -5.22 24.54 6.22
C VAL A 31 -3.79 25.07 6.19
N ARG A 32 -3.01 24.83 7.26
CA ARG A 32 -1.60 25.23 7.30
C ARG A 32 -0.77 24.52 6.21
N LYS A 33 -0.96 23.20 6.02
CA LYS A 33 -0.28 22.45 4.94
C LYS A 33 -0.66 22.95 3.55
N LEU A 34 -1.93 23.21 3.30
CA LEU A 34 -2.41 23.76 2.02
C LEU A 34 -1.81 25.14 1.73
N GLN A 35 -1.69 26.01 2.74
CA GLN A 35 -1.09 27.34 2.61
C GLN A 35 0.43 27.29 2.39
N SER A 36 1.12 26.29 2.97
CA SER A 36 2.56 26.10 2.78
C SER A 36 2.92 25.32 1.51
N GLY A 37 1.94 24.72 0.84
CA GLY A 37 2.17 23.82 -0.30
C GLY A 37 2.74 22.46 0.10
N GLU A 38 2.71 22.11 1.39
CA GLU A 38 3.19 20.81 1.88
C GLU A 38 2.21 19.69 1.50
N PRO A 39 2.67 18.58 0.87
CA PRO A 39 1.80 17.49 0.48
C PRO A 39 1.17 16.80 1.70
N LEU A 40 -0.10 16.42 1.57
CA LEU A 40 -0.80 15.68 2.62
C LEU A 40 -0.23 14.26 2.79
N PHE A 41 0.12 13.61 1.67
CA PHE A 41 0.63 12.25 1.63
C PHE A 41 1.88 12.17 0.75
N PRO A 42 3.07 12.51 1.27
CA PRO A 42 4.30 12.60 0.47
C PRO A 42 4.71 11.27 -0.17
N ASP A 43 4.35 10.14 0.44
CA ASP A 43 4.72 8.80 -0.02
C ASP A 43 3.64 8.10 -0.85
N VAL A 44 2.60 8.80 -1.27
CA VAL A 44 1.50 8.25 -2.06
C VAL A 44 1.43 8.95 -3.39
N LEU A 45 1.72 8.22 -4.47
CA LEU A 45 1.81 8.75 -5.82
C LEU A 45 0.54 8.46 -6.64
N GLY A 46 0.20 9.39 -7.54
CA GLY A 46 -0.87 9.24 -8.53
C GLY A 46 -2.27 9.54 -8.02
N TYR A 47 -2.38 10.19 -6.85
CA TYR A 47 -3.65 10.58 -6.23
C TYR A 47 -3.79 12.10 -6.06
N GLU A 48 -2.81 12.85 -6.48
CA GLU A 48 -2.68 14.29 -6.25
C GLU A 48 -3.88 15.08 -6.78
N GLU A 49 -4.41 14.67 -7.93
CA GLU A 49 -5.53 15.35 -8.61
C GLU A 49 -6.89 14.66 -8.41
N THR A 50 -6.91 13.48 -7.78
CA THR A 50 -8.13 12.65 -7.72
C THR A 50 -8.58 12.35 -6.30
N VAL A 51 -7.81 11.57 -5.56
CA VAL A 51 -8.15 11.06 -4.21
C VAL A 51 -7.81 12.09 -3.14
N VAL A 52 -6.64 12.73 -3.23
CA VAL A 52 -6.17 13.70 -2.23
C VAL A 52 -7.13 14.87 -2.06
N PRO A 53 -7.65 15.52 -3.14
CA PRO A 53 -8.63 16.60 -2.99
C PRO A 53 -9.93 16.17 -2.31
N GLN A 54 -10.39 14.92 -2.54
CA GLN A 54 -11.58 14.40 -1.86
C GLN A 54 -11.36 14.23 -0.35
N ILE A 55 -10.17 13.75 0.05
CA ILE A 55 -9.78 13.64 1.46
C ILE A 55 -9.66 15.03 2.11
N GLN A 56 -9.02 15.97 1.42
CA GLN A 56 -8.90 17.36 1.89
C GLN A 56 -10.27 17.99 2.13
N ASN A 57 -11.19 17.83 1.19
CA ASN A 57 -12.56 18.34 1.31
C ASN A 57 -13.32 17.67 2.46
N ALA A 58 -13.16 16.36 2.66
CA ALA A 58 -13.78 15.66 3.78
C ALA A 58 -13.27 16.19 5.13
N ILE A 59 -11.96 16.42 5.27
CA ILE A 59 -11.36 16.99 6.48
C ILE A 59 -11.81 18.43 6.71
N LEU A 60 -11.84 19.27 5.66
CA LEU A 60 -12.33 20.65 5.74
C LEU A 60 -13.80 20.70 6.16
N SER A 61 -14.60 19.69 5.80
CA SER A 61 -16.01 19.54 6.16
C SER A 61 -16.21 18.82 7.50
N ARG A 62 -15.14 18.42 8.20
CA ARG A 62 -15.19 17.66 9.46
C ARG A 62 -15.93 16.31 9.35
N HIS A 63 -15.89 15.68 8.20
CA HIS A 63 -16.54 14.40 7.97
C HIS A 63 -15.75 13.23 8.54
N ASP A 64 -16.45 12.20 8.98
CA ASP A 64 -15.92 10.86 9.04
C ASP A 64 -15.82 10.30 7.63
N MET A 65 -14.86 9.40 7.36
CA MET A 65 -14.52 9.02 6.00
C MET A 65 -14.51 7.51 5.80
N LEU A 66 -15.01 7.05 4.65
CA LEU A 66 -14.85 5.69 4.17
C LEU A 66 -13.96 5.67 2.91
N PHE A 67 -12.84 4.98 2.98
CA PHE A 67 -11.97 4.72 1.84
C PHE A 67 -12.43 3.45 1.13
N LEU A 68 -12.98 3.61 -0.06
CA LEU A 68 -13.54 2.53 -0.86
C LEU A 68 -12.67 2.26 -2.08
N GLY A 69 -12.16 1.04 -2.21
CA GLY A 69 -11.37 0.66 -3.37
C GLY A 69 -10.76 -0.72 -3.22
N LEU A 70 -10.30 -1.28 -4.33
CA LEU A 70 -9.73 -2.61 -4.41
C LEU A 70 -8.44 -2.75 -3.59
N ARG A 71 -7.98 -3.99 -3.40
CA ARG A 71 -6.75 -4.28 -2.68
C ARG A 71 -5.51 -3.65 -3.35
N GLY A 72 -4.56 -3.21 -2.52
CA GLY A 72 -3.31 -2.62 -2.99
C GLY A 72 -3.41 -1.18 -3.52
N GLN A 73 -4.48 -0.44 -3.19
CA GLN A 73 -4.70 0.96 -3.56
C GLN A 73 -4.35 1.94 -2.43
N ALA A 74 -3.34 1.63 -1.63
CA ALA A 74 -2.77 2.47 -0.56
C ALA A 74 -3.75 2.97 0.53
N LYS A 75 -4.98 2.43 0.63
CA LYS A 75 -5.98 2.86 1.63
C LYS A 75 -5.40 2.94 3.04
N THR A 76 -4.89 1.83 3.56
CA THR A 76 -4.31 1.77 4.93
C THR A 76 -3.11 2.70 5.11
N ARG A 77 -2.29 2.90 4.07
CA ARG A 77 -1.16 3.86 4.13
C ARG A 77 -1.67 5.28 4.34
N MET A 78 -2.67 5.70 3.57
CA MET A 78 -3.27 7.03 3.72
C MET A 78 -3.95 7.20 5.08
N LEU A 79 -4.70 6.19 5.54
CA LEU A 79 -5.36 6.22 6.84
C LEU A 79 -4.38 6.45 7.99
N ARG A 80 -3.25 5.73 7.98
CA ARG A 80 -2.20 5.88 9.00
C ARG A 80 -1.50 7.24 8.93
N GLN A 81 -1.34 7.82 7.74
CA GLN A 81 -0.72 9.13 7.58
C GLN A 81 -1.62 10.30 8.05
N LEU A 82 -2.93 10.08 8.25
CA LEU A 82 -3.80 11.09 8.84
C LEU A 82 -3.35 11.54 10.24
N VAL A 83 -2.58 10.72 10.96
CA VAL A 83 -1.98 11.07 12.25
C VAL A 83 -1.12 12.34 12.18
N HIS A 84 -0.53 12.64 11.00
CA HIS A 84 0.26 13.86 10.79
C HIS A 84 -0.58 15.16 10.73
N LEU A 85 -1.90 15.04 10.80
CA LEU A 85 -2.81 16.17 10.99
C LEU A 85 -3.12 16.44 12.46
N LEU A 86 -2.63 15.62 13.37
CA LEU A 86 -2.69 15.87 14.81
C LEU A 86 -1.45 16.65 15.26
N ASP A 87 -1.60 17.46 16.30
CA ASP A 87 -0.48 18.13 16.96
C ASP A 87 0.48 17.12 17.60
N ASP A 88 1.73 17.49 17.74
CA ASP A 88 2.79 16.59 18.25
C ASP A 88 2.48 16.04 19.64
N ALA A 89 1.73 16.79 20.45
CA ALA A 89 1.28 16.34 21.76
C ALA A 89 0.03 17.10 22.21
N MET A 90 -0.77 16.41 23.01
CA MET A 90 -2.05 16.87 23.54
C MET A 90 -2.09 16.71 25.07
N PRO A 91 -2.58 17.71 25.84
CA PRO A 91 -2.72 17.57 27.29
C PRO A 91 -3.95 16.74 27.65
N ILE A 92 -3.79 15.85 28.62
CA ILE A 92 -4.86 15.06 29.21
C ILE A 92 -4.79 15.14 30.74
N VAL A 93 -5.88 14.79 31.44
CA VAL A 93 -5.84 14.57 32.87
C VAL A 93 -4.92 13.39 33.17
N ALA A 94 -3.95 13.57 34.07
CA ALA A 94 -2.96 12.56 34.38
C ALA A 94 -3.62 11.26 34.88
N GLY A 95 -3.22 10.13 34.28
CA GLY A 95 -3.78 8.80 34.57
C GLY A 95 -5.15 8.51 33.95
N SER A 96 -5.65 9.36 33.07
CA SER A 96 -6.89 9.10 32.34
C SER A 96 -6.70 7.96 31.31
N GLU A 97 -7.54 6.93 31.38
CA GLU A 97 -7.54 5.81 30.40
C GLU A 97 -8.18 6.20 29.06
N ILE A 98 -8.95 7.30 29.02
CA ILE A 98 -9.70 7.73 27.83
C ILE A 98 -9.32 9.14 27.36
N ASN A 99 -8.09 9.57 27.61
CA ASN A 99 -7.57 10.86 27.16
C ASN A 99 -8.46 12.06 27.58
N ASP A 100 -8.96 12.08 28.82
CA ASP A 100 -9.84 13.14 29.30
C ASP A 100 -9.25 14.53 29.12
N HIS A 101 -10.09 15.43 28.59
CA HIS A 101 -9.70 16.83 28.44
C HIS A 101 -9.58 17.52 29.83
N PRO A 102 -8.47 18.22 30.13
CA PRO A 102 -8.27 18.84 31.42
C PRO A 102 -9.37 19.82 31.86
N PHE A 103 -10.01 20.51 30.89
CA PHE A 103 -11.09 21.46 31.18
C PHE A 103 -12.50 20.86 31.05
N HIS A 104 -12.63 19.72 30.32
CA HIS A 104 -13.91 19.05 30.06
C HIS A 104 -13.75 17.55 30.23
N PRO A 105 -13.47 17.05 31.42
CA PRO A 105 -13.30 15.63 31.66
C PRO A 105 -14.62 14.88 31.47
N VAL A 106 -14.57 13.71 30.82
CA VAL A 106 -15.71 12.86 30.47
C VAL A 106 -15.84 11.71 31.46
N SER A 107 -14.72 11.12 31.91
CA SER A 107 -14.72 10.01 32.86
C SER A 107 -15.01 10.49 34.29
N SER A 108 -15.63 9.62 35.10
CA SER A 108 -15.83 9.90 36.52
C SER A 108 -14.51 10.10 37.25
N PHE A 109 -13.51 9.27 36.90
CA PHE A 109 -12.15 9.40 37.45
C PHE A 109 -11.58 10.81 37.27
N ALA A 110 -11.60 11.30 36.03
CA ALA A 110 -11.02 12.60 35.72
C ALA A 110 -11.87 13.75 36.28
N ARG A 111 -13.20 13.63 36.27
CA ARG A 111 -14.10 14.62 36.92
C ARG A 111 -13.86 14.75 38.41
N GLU A 112 -13.75 13.63 39.10
CA GLU A 112 -13.48 13.60 40.54
C GLU A 112 -12.10 14.20 40.88
N LEU A 113 -11.06 13.83 40.08
CA LEU A 113 -9.71 14.34 40.27
C LEU A 113 -9.63 15.86 40.09
N VAL A 114 -10.24 16.36 38.99
CA VAL A 114 -10.26 17.81 38.73
C VAL A 114 -11.13 18.56 39.72
N ALA A 115 -12.27 18.01 40.16
CA ALA A 115 -13.10 18.62 41.21
C ALA A 115 -12.38 18.69 42.54
N ALA A 116 -11.62 17.66 42.90
CA ALA A 116 -10.90 17.61 44.19
C ALA A 116 -9.68 18.55 44.24
N ARG A 117 -8.97 18.73 43.10
CA ARG A 117 -7.71 19.46 43.03
C ARG A 117 -7.78 20.81 42.33
N GLY A 118 -8.85 21.10 41.60
CA GLY A 118 -9.01 22.37 40.88
C GLY A 118 -7.84 22.63 39.91
N ASP A 119 -7.23 23.81 40.02
CA ASP A 119 -6.10 24.24 39.20
C ASP A 119 -4.81 23.46 39.46
N ASP A 120 -4.69 22.78 40.61
CA ASP A 120 -3.56 21.90 40.94
C ASP A 120 -3.74 20.48 40.41
N ALA A 121 -4.83 20.18 39.71
CA ALA A 121 -5.04 18.87 39.11
C ALA A 121 -3.92 18.57 38.10
N PRO A 122 -3.24 17.40 38.20
CA PRO A 122 -2.11 17.07 37.36
C PRO A 122 -2.57 16.75 35.95
N ILE A 123 -1.78 17.16 34.96
CA ILE A 123 -1.95 16.81 33.54
C ILE A 123 -0.68 16.16 33.02
N GLU A 124 -0.87 15.35 32.01
CA GLU A 124 0.20 14.73 31.21
C GLU A 124 0.00 14.99 29.71
N TRP A 125 1.03 14.75 28.92
CA TRP A 125 1.01 15.03 27.49
C TRP A 125 1.14 13.73 26.71
N VAL A 126 0.16 13.47 25.85
CA VAL A 126 0.09 12.29 24.98
C VAL A 126 0.56 12.67 23.59
N GLY A 127 1.49 11.90 23.04
CA GLY A 127 1.99 12.09 21.68
C GLY A 127 0.95 11.74 20.63
N ARG A 128 1.05 12.33 19.44
CA ARG A 128 0.09 12.10 18.34
C ARG A 128 -0.08 10.64 17.96
N ASP A 129 1.00 9.84 17.98
CA ASP A 129 0.94 8.43 17.59
C ASP A 129 0.09 7.59 18.56
N GLN A 130 -0.02 8.02 19.81
CA GLN A 130 -0.89 7.40 20.82
C GLN A 130 -2.37 7.81 20.67
N ARG A 131 -2.66 8.74 19.78
CA ARG A 131 -4.01 9.23 19.47
C ARG A 131 -4.60 8.59 18.20
N TYR A 132 -3.88 7.66 17.60
CA TYR A 132 -4.33 6.87 16.46
C TYR A 132 -4.44 5.41 16.87
N HIS A 133 -5.63 4.84 16.74
CA HIS A 133 -5.87 3.42 16.96
C HIS A 133 -6.51 2.80 15.73
N GLU A 134 -6.13 1.57 15.45
CA GLU A 134 -6.56 0.82 14.27
C GLU A 134 -7.05 -0.57 14.69
N LYS A 135 -8.18 -0.98 14.18
CA LYS A 135 -8.72 -2.33 14.32
C LYS A 135 -9.01 -2.91 12.94
N LEU A 136 -8.45 -4.08 12.66
CA LEU A 136 -8.89 -4.88 11.53
C LEU A 136 -10.23 -5.52 11.89
N ALA A 137 -11.25 -5.31 11.05
CA ALA A 137 -12.51 -5.99 11.19
C ALA A 137 -12.31 -7.47 10.85
N THR A 138 -12.66 -8.33 11.79
CA THR A 138 -12.67 -9.78 11.66
C THR A 138 -13.96 -10.31 12.30
N PRO A 139 -14.47 -11.49 11.90
CA PRO A 139 -15.73 -12.01 12.43
C PRO A 139 -15.77 -12.25 13.93
N ASP A 140 -14.61 -12.38 14.58
CA ASP A 140 -14.43 -12.58 16.02
C ASP A 140 -14.40 -11.26 16.83
N VAL A 141 -14.33 -10.10 16.18
CA VAL A 141 -14.40 -8.80 16.86
C VAL A 141 -15.71 -8.69 17.63
N THR A 142 -15.62 -8.30 18.89
CA THR A 142 -16.77 -8.12 19.77
C THR A 142 -17.08 -6.65 20.03
N ILE A 143 -18.28 -6.37 20.52
CA ILE A 143 -18.62 -5.00 20.97
C ILE A 143 -17.79 -4.59 22.18
N ALA A 144 -17.36 -5.54 23.01
CA ALA A 144 -16.49 -5.30 24.15
C ALA A 144 -15.11 -4.81 23.72
N ASP A 145 -14.53 -5.37 22.63
CA ASP A 145 -13.26 -4.91 22.08
C ASP A 145 -13.31 -3.44 21.65
N LEU A 146 -14.44 -3.03 21.06
CA LEU A 146 -14.61 -1.69 20.52
C LEU A 146 -15.06 -0.68 21.57
N ILE A 147 -16.08 -1.00 22.34
CA ILE A 147 -16.73 -0.08 23.28
C ILE A 147 -16.26 -0.32 24.70
N GLY A 148 -16.13 -1.58 25.09
CA GLY A 148 -15.76 -1.98 26.44
C GLY A 148 -16.82 -2.85 27.11
N GLU A 149 -16.48 -3.34 28.28
CA GLU A 149 -17.33 -4.20 29.11
C GLU A 149 -17.11 -3.95 30.60
N ILE A 150 -17.88 -4.62 31.44
CA ILE A 150 -17.67 -4.56 32.87
C ILE A 150 -16.55 -5.49 33.26
N ASP A 151 -15.64 -4.98 34.05
CA ASP A 151 -14.58 -5.74 34.70
C ASP A 151 -15.17 -6.53 35.88
N MET A 152 -15.43 -7.82 35.65
CA MET A 152 -15.98 -8.70 36.67
C MET A 152 -15.04 -8.90 37.86
N ILE A 153 -13.74 -8.67 37.71
CA ILE A 153 -12.76 -8.77 38.79
C ILE A 153 -12.95 -7.57 39.76
N LYS A 154 -13.04 -6.37 39.24
CA LYS A 154 -13.31 -5.15 40.01
C LYS A 154 -14.68 -5.22 40.72
N HIS A 155 -15.67 -5.89 40.07
CA HIS A 155 -16.97 -6.15 40.69
C HIS A 155 -16.85 -7.12 41.86
N ALA A 156 -16.10 -8.19 41.73
CA ALA A 156 -15.88 -9.18 42.81
C ALA A 156 -15.15 -8.56 44.04
N GLU A 157 -14.42 -7.48 43.85
CA GLU A 157 -13.80 -6.69 44.94
C GLU A 157 -14.79 -5.78 45.72
N GLY A 158 -16.11 -5.92 45.45
CA GLY A 158 -17.17 -5.22 46.17
C GLY A 158 -17.58 -3.86 45.60
N ARG A 159 -17.20 -3.54 44.36
CA ARG A 159 -17.65 -2.34 43.65
C ARG A 159 -19.03 -2.55 43.03
N TYR A 160 -19.85 -1.51 43.07
CA TYR A 160 -21.19 -1.58 42.43
C TYR A 160 -21.07 -1.72 40.91
N LEU A 161 -21.85 -2.64 40.27
CA LEU A 161 -21.93 -2.83 38.83
C LEU A 161 -22.25 -1.55 38.06
N SER A 162 -22.99 -0.60 38.68
CA SER A 162 -23.35 0.68 38.07
C SER A 162 -22.22 1.72 38.14
N SER A 163 -21.09 1.41 38.78
CA SER A 163 -19.98 2.33 38.87
C SER A 163 -19.12 2.31 37.62
N GLU A 164 -18.85 3.47 37.04
CA GLU A 164 -17.92 3.63 35.93
C GLU A 164 -16.51 3.09 36.24
N THR A 165 -16.13 3.07 37.50
CA THR A 165 -14.84 2.54 37.97
C THR A 165 -14.68 1.04 37.80
N THR A 166 -15.79 0.30 37.51
CA THR A 166 -15.78 -1.14 37.21
C THR A 166 -15.70 -1.42 35.71
N MET A 167 -15.55 -0.40 34.87
CA MET A 167 -15.49 -0.58 33.43
C MET A 167 -14.09 -0.86 32.94
N HIS A 168 -14.02 -1.70 31.90
CA HIS A 168 -12.88 -1.86 31.04
C HIS A 168 -13.21 -1.19 29.70
N TYR A 169 -12.51 -0.08 29.39
CA TYR A 169 -12.76 0.67 28.17
C TYR A 169 -12.21 -0.07 26.95
N GLY A 170 -13.02 -0.14 25.90
CA GLY A 170 -12.59 -0.64 24.60
C GLY A 170 -11.75 0.37 23.81
N LEU A 171 -11.42 0.04 22.59
CA LEU A 171 -10.57 0.86 21.73
C LEU A 171 -11.16 2.24 21.41
N ILE A 172 -12.47 2.33 21.19
CA ILE A 172 -13.13 3.60 20.85
C ILE A 172 -13.02 4.63 21.98
N PRO A 173 -13.42 4.36 23.24
CA PRO A 173 -13.21 5.30 24.33
C PRO A 173 -11.75 5.68 24.55
N ARG A 174 -10.83 4.73 24.44
CA ARG A 174 -9.37 4.98 24.55
C ARG A 174 -8.82 5.87 23.45
N THR A 175 -9.53 5.97 22.32
CA THR A 175 -9.15 6.84 21.19
C THR A 175 -9.72 8.25 21.34
N ASN A 176 -10.46 8.55 22.41
CA ASN A 176 -11.04 9.88 22.61
C ASN A 176 -10.02 10.99 22.31
N ARG A 177 -10.46 12.04 21.61
CA ARG A 177 -9.64 13.14 21.10
C ARG A 177 -8.57 12.68 20.09
N GLY A 178 -8.90 11.63 19.30
CA GLY A 178 -8.01 11.02 18.33
C GLY A 178 -8.74 10.48 17.10
N ILE A 179 -7.99 9.72 16.30
CA ILE A 179 -8.47 9.08 15.07
C ILE A 179 -8.64 7.59 15.32
N PHE A 180 -9.84 7.07 15.14
CA PHE A 180 -10.11 5.63 15.20
C PHE A 180 -10.38 5.06 13.82
N CYS A 181 -9.59 4.07 13.43
CA CYS A 181 -9.64 3.41 12.13
C CYS A 181 -10.22 1.99 12.24
N ILE A 182 -11.22 1.66 11.42
CA ILE A 182 -11.66 0.28 11.21
C ILE A 182 -11.31 -0.12 9.77
N ASN A 183 -10.35 -1.02 9.64
CA ASN A 183 -10.00 -1.60 8.34
C ASN A 183 -10.93 -2.76 7.99
N GLU A 184 -11.26 -2.88 6.69
CA GLU A 184 -12.13 -3.92 6.13
C GLU A 184 -13.50 -3.95 6.85
N LEU A 185 -14.12 -2.78 7.00
CA LEU A 185 -15.40 -2.59 7.71
C LEU A 185 -16.51 -3.62 7.36
N PRO A 186 -16.69 -4.08 6.11
CA PRO A 186 -17.67 -5.10 5.75
C PRO A 186 -17.49 -6.45 6.46
N ASP A 187 -16.28 -6.81 6.90
CA ASP A 187 -16.01 -8.05 7.63
C ASP A 187 -16.48 -7.99 9.09
N LEU A 188 -16.84 -6.81 9.57
CA LEU A 188 -17.41 -6.63 10.90
C LEU A 188 -18.87 -7.12 10.91
N ALA A 189 -19.20 -7.99 11.86
CA ALA A 189 -20.56 -8.53 11.97
C ALA A 189 -21.63 -7.41 11.99
N PRO A 190 -22.76 -7.55 11.29
CA PRO A 190 -23.79 -6.50 11.20
C PRO A 190 -24.26 -5.98 12.55
N LYS A 191 -24.34 -6.87 13.57
CA LYS A 191 -24.71 -6.51 14.94
C LYS A 191 -23.72 -5.52 15.57
N ILE A 192 -22.43 -5.67 15.24
CA ILE A 192 -21.37 -4.77 15.73
C ILE A 192 -21.45 -3.43 14.99
N GLN A 193 -21.66 -3.47 13.67
CA GLN A 193 -21.87 -2.25 12.88
C GLN A 193 -23.03 -1.39 13.40
N VAL A 194 -24.12 -2.01 13.83
CA VAL A 194 -25.24 -1.31 14.47
C VAL A 194 -24.80 -0.64 15.78
N GLY A 195 -23.94 -1.28 16.55
CA GLY A 195 -23.39 -0.70 17.78
C GLY A 195 -22.58 0.59 17.56
N LEU A 196 -22.09 0.83 16.34
CA LEU A 196 -21.36 2.06 15.98
C LEU A 196 -22.29 3.24 15.65
N PHE A 197 -23.60 3.06 15.51
CA PHE A 197 -24.51 4.15 15.12
C PHE A 197 -24.48 5.30 16.11
N ASN A 198 -24.58 5.01 17.42
CA ASN A 198 -24.56 6.04 18.44
C ASN A 198 -23.22 6.79 18.45
N VAL A 199 -22.13 6.08 18.21
CA VAL A 199 -20.78 6.70 18.14
C VAL A 199 -20.69 7.68 16.97
N LEU A 200 -21.28 7.35 15.82
CA LEU A 200 -21.24 8.20 14.63
C LEU A 200 -22.20 9.42 14.72
N GLU A 201 -23.38 9.21 15.24
CA GLU A 201 -24.46 10.22 15.24
C GLU A 201 -24.43 11.06 16.50
N GLU A 202 -24.52 10.41 17.67
CA GLU A 202 -24.63 11.05 18.97
C GLU A 202 -23.27 11.36 19.62
N ARG A 203 -22.18 10.84 19.06
CA ARG A 203 -20.82 10.93 19.64
C ARG A 203 -20.75 10.36 21.04
N ASP A 204 -21.65 9.44 21.35
CA ASP A 204 -21.73 8.85 22.66
C ASP A 204 -21.54 7.32 22.61
N VAL A 205 -21.04 6.79 23.70
CA VAL A 205 -20.87 5.36 23.91
C VAL A 205 -21.70 4.93 25.10
N GLN A 206 -22.62 3.98 24.85
CA GLN A 206 -23.40 3.33 25.90
C GLN A 206 -22.91 1.92 26.14
N ILE A 207 -22.42 1.63 27.32
CA ILE A 207 -21.91 0.31 27.68
C ILE A 207 -23.08 -0.54 28.20
N ARG A 208 -23.57 -1.46 27.34
CA ARG A 208 -24.51 -2.59 27.58
C ARG A 208 -25.40 -2.45 28.83
N GLY A 209 -26.48 -1.67 28.69
CA GLY A 209 -27.54 -1.62 29.72
C GLY A 209 -27.18 -0.84 31.00
N TYR A 210 -26.05 -0.18 31.02
CA TYR A 210 -25.61 0.68 32.10
C TYR A 210 -25.80 2.16 31.73
N PRO A 211 -26.14 3.01 32.69
CA PRO A 211 -26.41 4.43 32.46
C PRO A 211 -25.12 5.27 32.25
N VAL A 212 -24.02 4.65 31.82
CA VAL A 212 -22.77 5.36 31.54
C VAL A 212 -22.80 5.83 30.10
N ARG A 213 -22.74 7.12 29.95
CA ARG A 213 -22.74 7.86 28.70
C ARG A 213 -21.45 8.67 28.61
N LEU A 214 -20.64 8.36 27.60
CA LEU A 214 -19.37 9.03 27.37
C LEU A 214 -19.45 9.85 26.08
N GLU A 215 -19.42 11.16 26.18
CA GLU A 215 -19.36 12.05 25.02
C GLU A 215 -17.93 12.10 24.50
N LEU A 216 -17.65 11.41 23.42
CA LEU A 216 -16.32 11.26 22.85
C LEU A 216 -16.10 12.20 21.68
N ASP A 217 -14.91 12.78 21.63
CA ASP A 217 -14.41 13.56 20.49
C ASP A 217 -13.57 12.67 19.58
N LEU A 218 -14.11 12.24 18.45
CA LEU A 218 -13.51 11.26 17.57
C LEU A 218 -13.56 11.69 16.10
N CYS A 219 -12.50 11.35 15.38
CA CYS A 219 -12.53 11.25 13.93
C CYS A 219 -12.54 9.76 13.55
N LEU A 220 -13.62 9.30 12.95
CA LEU A 220 -13.80 7.91 12.54
C LEU A 220 -13.43 7.75 11.06
N VAL A 221 -12.57 6.78 10.77
CA VAL A 221 -12.15 6.48 9.41
C VAL A 221 -12.25 4.98 9.15
N PHE A 222 -12.68 4.63 7.94
CA PHE A 222 -12.99 3.26 7.58
C PHE A 222 -12.33 2.89 6.26
N SER A 223 -12.02 1.61 6.06
CA SER A 223 -11.71 1.08 4.73
C SER A 223 -12.64 -0.06 4.36
N ALA A 224 -12.90 -0.20 3.06
CA ALA A 224 -13.67 -1.30 2.50
C ALA A 224 -13.20 -1.61 1.07
N ASN A 225 -13.40 -2.85 0.64
CA ASN A 225 -13.28 -3.25 -0.76
C ASN A 225 -14.66 -3.30 -1.41
N PRO A 226 -14.79 -2.94 -2.70
CA PRO A 226 -16.09 -3.02 -3.40
C PRO A 226 -16.69 -4.43 -3.45
N GLU A 227 -15.86 -5.48 -3.48
CA GLU A 227 -16.28 -6.88 -3.45
C GLU A 227 -17.06 -7.25 -2.19
N ASP A 228 -16.66 -6.66 -1.07
CA ASP A 228 -17.27 -6.94 0.22
C ASP A 228 -18.69 -6.39 0.32
N TYR A 229 -19.12 -5.58 -0.68
CA TYR A 229 -20.50 -5.15 -0.83
C TYR A 229 -21.44 -6.26 -1.35
N THR A 230 -20.88 -7.33 -1.92
CA THR A 230 -21.66 -8.36 -2.62
C THR A 230 -21.55 -9.76 -2.03
N ASN A 231 -20.39 -10.17 -1.50
CA ASN A 231 -20.11 -11.59 -1.24
C ASN A 231 -19.75 -11.97 0.20
N ARG A 232 -19.04 -11.13 0.97
CA ARG A 232 -18.51 -11.51 2.32
C ARG A 232 -19.20 -10.80 3.47
N GLY A 233 -19.63 -9.59 3.27
CA GLY A 233 -20.28 -8.77 4.28
C GLY A 233 -20.81 -7.51 3.64
N ARG A 234 -21.83 -6.91 4.23
CA ARG A 234 -22.35 -5.64 3.75
C ARG A 234 -22.21 -4.61 4.84
N ILE A 235 -21.75 -3.43 4.48
CA ILE A 235 -21.96 -2.28 5.35
C ILE A 235 -23.46 -2.04 5.40
N VAL A 236 -24.02 -2.08 6.60
CA VAL A 236 -25.46 -1.84 6.77
C VAL A 236 -25.82 -0.43 6.29
N THR A 237 -26.94 -0.30 5.58
CA THR A 237 -27.34 0.96 4.93
C THR A 237 -27.35 2.16 5.89
N PRO A 238 -27.87 2.05 7.14
CA PRO A 238 -27.84 3.17 8.08
C PRO A 238 -26.43 3.63 8.47
N LEU A 239 -25.45 2.74 8.45
CA LEU A 239 -24.05 3.11 8.71
C LEU A 239 -23.45 3.92 7.56
N LYS A 240 -23.76 3.51 6.32
CA LYS A 240 -23.31 4.26 5.13
C LYS A 240 -23.85 5.69 5.10
N ASP A 241 -25.12 5.85 5.48
CA ASP A 241 -25.79 7.15 5.48
C ASP A 241 -25.17 8.13 6.49
N ARG A 242 -24.59 7.60 7.59
CA ARG A 242 -23.95 8.40 8.64
C ARG A 242 -22.50 8.75 8.38
N ILE A 243 -21.85 8.09 7.43
CA ILE A 243 -20.48 8.42 7.01
C ILE A 243 -20.52 9.61 6.07
N GLY A 244 -19.92 10.73 6.50
CA GLY A 244 -20.02 12.02 5.79
C GLY A 244 -19.37 12.02 4.40
N SER A 245 -18.29 11.23 4.16
CA SER A 245 -17.61 11.18 2.86
C SER A 245 -17.16 9.78 2.50
N VAL A 246 -17.39 9.39 1.25
CA VAL A 246 -16.87 8.14 0.66
C VAL A 246 -15.83 8.50 -0.38
N VAL A 247 -14.56 8.20 -0.09
CA VAL A 247 -13.42 8.46 -0.96
C VAL A 247 -13.11 7.21 -1.77
N ARG A 248 -13.21 7.29 -3.09
CA ARG A 248 -12.92 6.17 -3.98
C ARG A 248 -11.48 6.21 -4.44
N THR A 249 -10.74 5.13 -4.15
CA THR A 249 -9.37 4.94 -4.64
C THR A 249 -9.37 4.19 -5.98
N HIS A 250 -8.25 4.24 -6.71
CA HIS A 250 -8.07 3.58 -8.01
C HIS A 250 -6.64 3.05 -8.16
N TYR A 251 -6.39 2.25 -9.20
CA TYR A 251 -5.05 1.84 -9.59
C TYR A 251 -4.31 2.99 -10.30
N PRO A 252 -2.97 2.91 -10.45
CA PRO A 252 -2.21 3.91 -11.20
C PRO A 252 -2.83 4.14 -12.58
N ALA A 253 -3.07 5.41 -12.91
CA ALA A 253 -3.73 5.79 -14.16
C ALA A 253 -2.79 5.60 -15.36
N THR A 254 -1.48 5.79 -15.18
CA THR A 254 -0.47 5.66 -16.22
C THR A 254 0.58 4.63 -15.82
N ARG A 255 1.33 4.15 -16.82
CA ARG A 255 2.45 3.21 -16.59
C ARG A 255 3.57 3.87 -15.78
N GLU A 256 3.86 5.13 -16.07
CA GLU A 256 4.91 5.90 -15.40
C GLU A 256 4.64 6.00 -13.89
N ILE A 257 3.39 6.26 -13.49
CA ILE A 257 2.99 6.27 -12.07
C ILE A 257 3.18 4.87 -11.46
N GLY A 258 2.79 3.80 -12.17
CA GLY A 258 2.96 2.43 -11.69
C GLY A 258 4.43 2.06 -11.50
N ILE A 259 5.31 2.47 -12.43
CA ILE A 259 6.76 2.30 -12.34
C ILE A 259 7.31 3.09 -11.15
N ALA A 260 6.93 4.35 -11.00
CA ALA A 260 7.38 5.20 -9.89
C ALA A 260 6.99 4.60 -8.51
N ILE A 261 5.77 4.07 -8.40
CA ILE A 261 5.32 3.37 -7.18
C ILE A 261 6.16 2.11 -6.91
N SER A 262 6.48 1.33 -7.96
CA SER A 262 7.31 0.14 -7.82
C SER A 262 8.75 0.49 -7.44
N ASP A 263 9.35 1.51 -8.07
CA ASP A 263 10.70 2.00 -7.73
C ASP A 263 10.80 2.53 -6.29
N GLN A 264 9.76 3.20 -5.81
CA GLN A 264 9.70 3.73 -4.44
C GLN A 264 9.56 2.64 -3.38
N ASN A 265 8.88 1.53 -3.70
CA ASN A 265 8.46 0.55 -2.70
C ASN A 265 9.20 -0.81 -2.80
N ALA A 266 9.81 -1.13 -3.95
CA ALA A 266 10.58 -2.36 -4.11
C ALA A 266 11.89 -2.29 -3.32
N TRP A 267 12.24 -3.39 -2.69
CA TRP A 267 13.52 -3.50 -2.00
C TRP A 267 14.66 -3.70 -3.01
N LEU A 268 15.21 -2.58 -3.48
CA LEU A 268 16.34 -2.54 -4.44
C LEU A 268 17.67 -2.10 -3.80
N ASP A 269 17.65 -1.67 -2.55
CA ASP A 269 18.87 -1.31 -1.80
C ASP A 269 19.43 -2.55 -1.07
N ARG A 270 20.20 -3.36 -1.80
CA ARG A 270 20.74 -4.65 -1.35
C ARG A 270 22.18 -4.85 -1.82
N GLY A 271 23.12 -4.16 -1.19
CA GLY A 271 24.54 -4.23 -1.57
C GLY A 271 24.83 -3.48 -2.87
N PRO A 272 25.43 -4.10 -3.91
CA PRO A 272 25.58 -3.41 -5.19
C PRO A 272 24.17 -3.15 -5.76
N ARG A 273 23.84 -1.85 -5.88
CA ARG A 273 22.52 -1.42 -6.35
C ARG A 273 22.26 -1.96 -7.75
N PRO A 274 21.17 -2.70 -7.96
CA PRO A 274 20.85 -3.23 -9.28
C PRO A 274 20.49 -2.09 -10.23
N SER A 275 20.97 -2.16 -11.46
CA SER A 275 20.57 -1.26 -12.52
C SER A 275 19.49 -1.93 -13.38
N VAL A 276 18.26 -1.48 -13.21
CA VAL A 276 17.11 -2.05 -13.91
C VAL A 276 16.83 -1.24 -15.17
N PRO A 277 17.05 -1.81 -16.38
CA PRO A 277 16.74 -1.11 -17.63
C PRO A 277 15.27 -0.69 -17.72
N GLY A 278 15.00 0.50 -18.30
CA GLY A 278 13.66 1.07 -18.38
C GLY A 278 12.61 0.12 -18.96
N TYR A 279 12.95 -0.58 -20.05
CA TYR A 279 12.03 -1.55 -20.68
C TYR A 279 11.68 -2.74 -19.74
N VAL A 280 12.55 -3.14 -18.83
CA VAL A 280 12.23 -4.20 -17.84
C VAL A 280 11.17 -3.70 -16.87
N LYS A 281 11.31 -2.47 -16.36
CA LYS A 281 10.30 -1.84 -15.49
C LYS A 281 8.97 -1.67 -16.21
N GLU A 282 9.02 -1.26 -17.48
CA GLU A 282 7.83 -1.13 -18.33
C GLU A 282 7.12 -2.46 -18.51
N VAL A 283 7.85 -3.56 -18.76
CA VAL A 283 7.25 -4.90 -18.89
C VAL A 283 6.63 -5.36 -17.58
N VAL A 284 7.33 -5.18 -16.46
CA VAL A 284 6.81 -5.55 -15.13
C VAL A 284 5.49 -4.83 -14.79
N GLU A 285 5.39 -3.53 -15.09
CA GLU A 285 4.14 -2.79 -14.86
C GLU A 285 3.07 -3.15 -15.90
N GLU A 286 3.46 -3.39 -17.15
CA GLU A 286 2.51 -3.82 -18.21
C GLU A 286 1.87 -5.17 -17.87
N VAL A 287 2.59 -6.10 -17.22
CA VAL A 287 2.02 -7.36 -16.72
C VAL A 287 0.85 -7.07 -15.77
N ALA A 288 1.00 -6.13 -14.83
CA ALA A 288 -0.06 -5.78 -13.92
C ALA A 288 -1.24 -5.06 -14.60
N ARG A 289 -0.95 -4.20 -15.60
CA ARG A 289 -1.98 -3.49 -16.39
C ARG A 289 -2.82 -4.47 -17.21
N LEU A 290 -2.18 -5.40 -17.89
CA LEU A 290 -2.85 -6.46 -18.65
C LEU A 290 -3.65 -7.38 -17.73
N ALA A 291 -3.12 -7.76 -16.58
CA ALA A 291 -3.86 -8.56 -15.61
C ALA A 291 -5.14 -7.85 -15.11
N ARG A 292 -5.09 -6.52 -14.90
CA ARG A 292 -6.26 -5.70 -14.52
C ARG A 292 -7.32 -5.60 -15.61
N SER A 293 -7.02 -5.91 -16.85
CA SER A 293 -7.96 -5.89 -17.98
C SER A 293 -8.23 -7.28 -18.58
N SER A 294 -7.56 -8.31 -18.07
CA SER A 294 -7.69 -9.69 -18.60
C SER A 294 -9.06 -10.29 -18.25
N PRO A 295 -9.76 -10.89 -19.23
CA PRO A 295 -11.01 -11.60 -18.98
C PRO A 295 -10.82 -12.88 -18.16
N HIS A 296 -9.60 -13.41 -18.07
CA HIS A 296 -9.26 -14.58 -17.28
C HIS A 296 -9.04 -14.28 -15.80
N VAL A 297 -8.95 -13.00 -15.43
CA VAL A 297 -8.74 -12.55 -14.06
C VAL A 297 -10.01 -11.93 -13.52
N ASN A 298 -10.39 -12.31 -12.30
CA ASN A 298 -11.54 -11.74 -11.62
C ASN A 298 -11.31 -10.24 -11.34
N GLN A 299 -12.01 -9.39 -12.06
CA GLN A 299 -11.85 -7.94 -11.96
C GLN A 299 -12.44 -7.37 -10.66
N GLN A 300 -13.35 -8.09 -10.01
CA GLN A 300 -13.91 -7.69 -8.73
C GLN A 300 -12.87 -7.76 -7.62
N SER A 301 -12.02 -8.79 -7.61
CA SER A 301 -10.91 -8.92 -6.65
C SER A 301 -9.78 -7.93 -6.90
N GLY A 302 -9.63 -7.49 -8.15
CA GLY A 302 -8.58 -6.59 -8.59
C GLY A 302 -7.17 -7.17 -8.54
N VAL A 303 -6.23 -6.48 -9.15
CA VAL A 303 -4.80 -6.86 -9.17
C VAL A 303 -3.97 -5.85 -8.41
N SER A 304 -3.53 -6.24 -7.23
CA SER A 304 -2.79 -5.37 -6.31
C SER A 304 -1.48 -4.85 -6.91
N VAL A 305 -1.16 -3.58 -6.66
CA VAL A 305 0.17 -3.00 -6.99
C VAL A 305 1.32 -3.79 -6.30
N ARG A 306 1.05 -4.49 -5.20
CA ARG A 306 2.03 -5.40 -4.58
C ARG A 306 2.52 -6.50 -5.52
N MET A 307 1.77 -6.82 -6.59
CA MET A 307 2.23 -7.77 -7.60
C MET A 307 3.36 -7.17 -8.44
N SER A 308 3.22 -5.93 -8.93
CA SER A 308 4.30 -5.25 -9.67
C SER A 308 5.56 -5.13 -8.83
N ILE A 309 5.43 -4.73 -7.56
CA ILE A 309 6.54 -4.61 -6.61
C ILE A 309 7.25 -5.96 -6.45
N ALA A 310 6.51 -7.02 -6.11
CA ALA A 310 7.08 -8.34 -5.89
C ALA A 310 7.66 -8.96 -7.18
N ASN A 311 7.07 -8.67 -8.34
CA ASN A 311 7.59 -9.11 -9.63
C ASN A 311 8.92 -8.41 -9.93
N LEU A 312 9.04 -7.10 -9.70
CA LEU A 312 10.28 -6.37 -9.85
C LEU A 312 11.38 -6.93 -8.93
N GLU A 313 11.05 -7.18 -7.66
CA GLU A 313 11.97 -7.77 -6.68
C GLU A 313 12.47 -9.16 -7.11
N ASN A 314 11.59 -10.01 -7.62
CA ASN A 314 11.96 -11.37 -8.08
C ASN A 314 12.80 -11.34 -9.36
N VAL A 315 12.48 -10.47 -10.30
CA VAL A 315 13.26 -10.26 -11.52
C VAL A 315 14.68 -9.79 -11.19
N VAL A 316 14.80 -8.83 -10.28
CA VAL A 316 16.09 -8.36 -9.78
C VAL A 316 16.83 -9.45 -9.01
N SER A 317 16.13 -10.23 -8.18
CA SER A 317 16.75 -11.33 -7.41
C SER A 317 17.32 -12.43 -8.31
N ASN A 318 16.68 -12.74 -9.44
CA ASN A 318 17.26 -13.71 -10.38
C ASN A 318 18.50 -13.12 -11.08
N ALA A 319 18.47 -11.84 -11.44
CA ALA A 319 19.64 -11.16 -11.98
C ALA A 319 20.81 -11.14 -10.99
N GLU A 320 20.54 -10.87 -9.71
CA GLU A 320 21.52 -10.93 -8.63
C GLU A 320 22.09 -12.33 -8.45
N ARG A 321 21.24 -13.37 -8.44
CA ARG A 321 21.66 -14.78 -8.40
C ARG A 321 22.59 -15.11 -9.57
N ARG A 322 22.31 -14.67 -10.78
CA ARG A 322 23.16 -14.83 -11.95
C ARG A 322 24.50 -14.13 -11.77
N ALA A 323 24.47 -12.88 -11.31
CA ALA A 323 25.69 -12.10 -11.08
C ALA A 323 26.61 -12.76 -10.03
N LEU A 324 26.04 -13.26 -8.92
CA LEU A 324 26.77 -13.96 -7.87
C LEU A 324 27.42 -15.27 -8.38
N ILE A 325 26.67 -16.08 -9.13
CA ILE A 325 27.18 -17.34 -9.71
C ILE A 325 28.35 -17.08 -10.66
N ASN A 326 28.24 -16.04 -11.48
CA ASN A 326 29.23 -15.70 -12.51
C ASN A 326 30.30 -14.73 -12.02
N LYS A 327 30.24 -14.28 -10.74
CA LYS A 327 31.15 -13.27 -10.17
C LYS A 327 31.15 -11.96 -10.99
N GLU A 328 29.98 -11.58 -11.51
CA GLU A 328 29.78 -10.30 -12.20
C GLU A 328 29.60 -9.20 -11.15
N SER A 329 30.22 -8.04 -11.37
CA SER A 329 30.17 -6.89 -10.45
C SER A 329 28.87 -6.07 -10.55
N HIS A 330 28.12 -6.24 -11.62
CA HIS A 330 26.90 -5.49 -11.91
C HIS A 330 25.69 -6.42 -12.01
N VAL A 331 24.61 -6.03 -11.32
CA VAL A 331 23.32 -6.72 -11.36
C VAL A 331 22.42 -6.00 -12.36
N VAL A 332 22.23 -6.60 -13.53
CA VAL A 332 21.36 -6.06 -14.58
C VAL A 332 20.30 -7.12 -14.96
N PRO A 333 19.03 -6.87 -14.65
CA PRO A 333 17.94 -7.78 -15.03
C PRO A 333 17.80 -7.93 -16.55
N ARG A 334 17.37 -9.12 -16.96
CA ARG A 334 17.07 -9.49 -18.35
C ARG A 334 15.60 -9.87 -18.49
N VAL A 335 15.08 -9.82 -19.69
CA VAL A 335 13.69 -10.24 -19.94
C VAL A 335 13.46 -11.72 -19.62
N GLY A 336 14.49 -12.56 -19.77
CA GLY A 336 14.43 -13.98 -19.33
C GLY A 336 14.18 -14.15 -17.84
N ASP A 337 14.57 -13.17 -17.00
CA ASP A 337 14.33 -13.20 -15.55
C ASP A 337 12.84 -13.08 -15.18
N LEU A 338 11.98 -12.62 -16.12
CA LEU A 338 10.52 -12.54 -15.93
C LEU A 338 9.87 -13.92 -15.70
N ALA A 339 10.51 -15.01 -16.11
CA ALA A 339 10.03 -16.35 -15.80
C ALA A 339 9.90 -16.58 -14.28
N TYR A 340 10.69 -15.89 -13.47
CA TYR A 340 10.64 -15.98 -12.00
C TYR A 340 9.53 -15.10 -11.38
N ALA A 341 8.94 -14.20 -12.17
CA ALA A 341 7.76 -13.44 -11.76
C ALA A 341 6.50 -14.33 -11.61
N LEU A 342 6.51 -15.56 -12.16
CA LEU A 342 5.45 -16.54 -11.90
C LEU A 342 5.25 -16.78 -10.41
N ALA A 343 6.34 -16.97 -9.64
CA ALA A 343 6.26 -17.24 -8.21
C ALA A 343 5.65 -16.08 -7.41
N SER A 344 5.94 -14.83 -7.80
CA SER A 344 5.39 -13.63 -7.14
C SER A 344 4.00 -13.25 -7.65
N SER A 345 3.56 -13.78 -8.78
CA SER A 345 2.22 -13.54 -9.34
C SER A 345 1.17 -14.55 -8.88
N ARG A 346 1.58 -15.80 -8.63
CA ARG A 346 0.69 -16.86 -8.11
C ARG A 346 0.01 -16.42 -6.82
N GLY A 347 -1.28 -16.74 -6.69
CA GLY A 347 -2.11 -16.37 -5.55
C GLY A 347 -2.38 -14.87 -5.38
N LYS A 348 -1.87 -14.01 -6.28
CA LYS A 348 -2.22 -12.59 -6.36
C LYS A 348 -3.23 -12.27 -7.46
N LEU A 349 -3.43 -13.21 -8.37
CA LEU A 349 -4.45 -13.20 -9.39
C LEU A 349 -5.54 -14.21 -9.00
N GLU A 350 -6.77 -13.75 -8.91
CA GLU A 350 -7.92 -14.63 -8.77
C GLU A 350 -8.47 -14.89 -10.17
N LEU A 351 -8.41 -16.14 -10.62
CA LEU A 351 -8.90 -16.50 -11.94
C LEU A 351 -10.42 -16.68 -11.94
N THR A 352 -11.04 -16.36 -13.08
CA THR A 352 -12.49 -16.55 -13.28
C THR A 352 -12.90 -18.01 -13.36
N MET A 353 -11.98 -18.88 -13.82
CA MET A 353 -12.15 -20.34 -13.90
C MET A 353 -10.88 -21.03 -13.40
N THR A 354 -11.03 -22.01 -12.51
CA THR A 354 -9.93 -22.77 -11.91
C THR A 354 -10.14 -24.27 -12.15
N GLU A 355 -10.18 -24.72 -13.41
CA GLU A 355 -10.56 -26.11 -13.69
C GLU A 355 -9.38 -27.08 -13.89
N GLU A 356 -8.14 -26.60 -14.10
CA GLU A 356 -7.00 -27.50 -14.35
C GLU A 356 -5.75 -27.10 -13.56
N GLU A 357 -5.01 -28.08 -13.08
CA GLU A 357 -3.68 -27.90 -12.48
C GLU A 357 -2.74 -27.24 -13.48
N GLY A 358 -2.07 -26.16 -13.07
CA GLY A 358 -1.17 -25.37 -13.93
C GLY A 358 -1.87 -24.38 -14.88
N HIS A 359 -3.18 -24.21 -14.80
CA HIS A 359 -3.90 -23.20 -15.59
C HIS A 359 -3.47 -21.76 -15.22
N GLU A 360 -3.26 -21.50 -13.93
CA GLU A 360 -2.78 -20.20 -13.43
C GLU A 360 -1.45 -19.80 -14.09
N ASP A 361 -0.48 -20.72 -14.13
CA ASP A 361 0.83 -20.49 -14.74
C ASP A 361 0.73 -20.15 -16.22
N LYS A 362 -0.14 -20.86 -16.96
CA LYS A 362 -0.37 -20.59 -18.40
C LYS A 362 -0.97 -19.21 -18.63
N VAL A 363 -1.90 -18.79 -17.76
CA VAL A 363 -2.50 -17.44 -17.85
C VAL A 363 -1.46 -16.37 -17.54
N ILE A 364 -0.68 -16.55 -16.46
CA ILE A 364 0.38 -15.60 -16.08
C ILE A 364 1.42 -15.50 -17.19
N GLN A 365 1.87 -16.65 -17.77
CA GLN A 365 2.84 -16.64 -18.85
C GLN A 365 2.32 -15.90 -20.10
N ARG A 366 1.05 -16.11 -20.48
CA ARG A 366 0.45 -15.36 -21.59
C ARG A 366 0.42 -13.86 -21.34
N ILE A 367 0.13 -13.44 -20.11
CA ILE A 367 0.14 -12.03 -19.73
C ILE A 367 1.56 -11.47 -19.82
N ILE A 368 2.58 -12.23 -19.39
CA ILE A 368 3.99 -11.83 -19.52
C ILE A 368 4.38 -11.70 -21.00
N ASP A 369 4.05 -12.68 -21.82
CA ASP A 369 4.37 -12.67 -23.25
C ASP A 369 3.71 -11.48 -23.98
N GLU A 370 2.44 -11.19 -23.65
CA GLU A 370 1.73 -10.03 -24.20
C GLU A 370 2.33 -8.70 -23.68
N ALA A 371 2.77 -8.65 -22.44
CA ALA A 371 3.44 -7.47 -21.88
C ALA A 371 4.78 -7.20 -22.60
N VAL A 372 5.59 -8.22 -22.81
CA VAL A 372 6.83 -8.09 -23.60
C VAL A 372 6.52 -7.62 -25.01
N LYS A 373 5.48 -8.18 -25.65
CA LYS A 373 5.05 -7.82 -26.99
C LYS A 373 4.64 -6.34 -27.07
N ASN A 374 3.82 -5.87 -26.14
CA ASN A 374 3.35 -4.49 -26.12
C ASN A 374 4.51 -3.50 -25.90
N VAL A 375 5.39 -3.78 -24.92
CA VAL A 375 6.53 -2.92 -24.64
C VAL A 375 7.53 -2.93 -25.80
N PHE A 376 7.79 -4.09 -26.42
CA PHE A 376 8.65 -4.15 -27.60
C PHE A 376 8.11 -3.30 -28.75
N ALA A 377 6.81 -3.42 -29.06
CA ALA A 377 6.16 -2.67 -30.13
C ALA A 377 6.13 -1.15 -29.91
N MET A 378 6.24 -0.69 -28.65
CA MET A 378 6.35 0.75 -28.36
C MET A 378 7.71 1.34 -28.77
N HIS A 379 8.75 0.52 -28.74
CA HIS A 379 10.12 0.97 -28.95
C HIS A 379 10.70 0.62 -30.29
N PHE A 380 10.16 -0.44 -30.96
CA PHE A 380 10.73 -1.01 -32.15
C PHE A 380 9.66 -1.44 -33.18
N ASP A 381 9.98 -1.22 -34.48
CA ASP A 381 9.27 -1.89 -35.55
C ASP A 381 9.97 -3.24 -35.84
N VAL A 382 9.21 -4.32 -35.76
CA VAL A 382 9.72 -5.68 -36.07
C VAL A 382 10.43 -5.77 -37.43
N ARG A 383 10.03 -4.94 -38.39
CA ARG A 383 10.62 -4.88 -39.72
C ARG A 383 12.08 -4.44 -39.73
N GLU A 384 12.51 -3.66 -38.72
CA GLU A 384 13.91 -3.23 -38.59
C GLU A 384 14.88 -4.41 -38.37
N PHE A 385 14.37 -5.55 -37.88
CA PHE A 385 15.15 -6.75 -37.58
C PHE A 385 15.13 -7.80 -38.68
N ARG A 386 14.72 -7.45 -39.90
CA ARG A 386 14.70 -8.41 -41.03
C ARG A 386 16.01 -9.16 -41.26
N PRO A 387 17.21 -8.50 -41.23
CA PRO A 387 18.48 -9.20 -41.40
C PRO A 387 18.76 -10.23 -40.29
N LEU A 388 18.26 -9.95 -39.06
CA LEU A 388 18.37 -10.90 -37.97
C LEU A 388 17.43 -12.08 -38.14
N VAL A 389 16.21 -11.87 -38.61
CA VAL A 389 15.27 -12.95 -38.89
C VAL A 389 15.82 -13.85 -40.01
N ASP A 390 16.40 -13.29 -41.10
CA ASP A 390 17.01 -14.03 -42.17
C ASP A 390 18.18 -14.91 -41.71
N PHE A 391 18.97 -14.44 -40.73
CA PHE A 391 20.03 -15.22 -40.08
C PHE A 391 19.49 -16.49 -39.41
N PHE A 392 18.35 -16.40 -38.72
CA PHE A 392 17.70 -17.55 -38.10
C PHE A 392 17.01 -18.45 -39.15
N GLU A 393 16.48 -17.89 -40.21
CA GLU A 393 15.94 -18.65 -41.36
C GLU A 393 17.01 -19.50 -42.06
N ALA A 394 18.27 -19.09 -42.01
CA ALA A 394 19.42 -19.88 -42.45
C ALA A 394 19.83 -21.02 -41.50
N GLY A 395 18.99 -21.35 -40.49
CA GLY A 395 19.19 -22.48 -39.58
C GLY A 395 20.13 -22.20 -38.41
N GLN A 396 20.45 -20.91 -38.16
CA GLN A 396 21.28 -20.52 -37.01
C GLN A 396 20.47 -20.51 -35.69
N THR A 397 21.18 -20.70 -34.59
CA THR A 397 20.59 -20.71 -33.24
C THR A 397 21.40 -19.84 -32.32
N ILE A 398 20.74 -19.08 -31.42
CA ILE A 398 21.37 -18.37 -30.31
C ILE A 398 20.83 -18.92 -29.02
N GLU A 399 21.74 -19.32 -28.12
CA GLU A 399 21.40 -19.81 -26.81
C GLU A 399 21.63 -18.71 -25.75
N THR A 400 20.64 -18.52 -24.91
CA THR A 400 20.67 -17.71 -23.70
C THR A 400 20.40 -18.61 -22.49
N GLY A 401 20.24 -18.05 -21.30
CA GLY A 401 19.87 -18.84 -20.12
C GLY A 401 20.08 -18.09 -18.83
N ASP A 402 19.42 -18.60 -17.78
CA ASP A 402 19.33 -17.98 -16.46
C ASP A 402 20.69 -17.64 -15.84
N VAL A 403 21.68 -18.51 -16.07
CA VAL A 403 23.04 -18.37 -15.49
C VAL A 403 24.09 -18.07 -16.56
N THR A 404 23.70 -17.74 -17.79
CA THR A 404 24.66 -17.41 -18.85
C THR A 404 25.37 -16.10 -18.53
N PRO A 405 26.74 -16.06 -18.45
CA PRO A 405 27.47 -14.83 -18.23
C PRO A 405 27.22 -13.81 -19.33
N SER A 406 27.23 -12.51 -18.95
CA SER A 406 26.99 -11.43 -19.91
C SER A 406 27.99 -11.41 -21.05
N LYS A 407 29.27 -11.63 -20.79
CA LYS A 407 30.33 -11.70 -21.82
C LYS A 407 30.08 -12.85 -22.79
N THR A 408 29.76 -14.03 -22.26
CA THR A 408 29.46 -15.22 -23.11
C THR A 408 28.25 -14.98 -23.99
N LEU A 409 27.20 -14.33 -23.49
CA LEU A 409 26.04 -13.99 -24.30
C LEU A 409 26.42 -13.01 -25.41
N LEU A 410 27.23 -12.00 -25.13
CA LEU A 410 27.70 -11.04 -26.14
C LEU A 410 28.57 -11.70 -27.24
N GLU A 411 29.36 -12.71 -26.88
CA GLU A 411 30.12 -13.52 -27.88
C GLU A 411 29.19 -14.32 -28.77
N ARG A 412 28.14 -14.93 -28.21
CA ARG A 412 27.13 -15.69 -28.99
C ARG A 412 26.37 -14.80 -29.94
N ILE A 413 25.90 -13.62 -29.49
CA ILE A 413 25.15 -12.70 -30.35
C ILE A 413 25.99 -11.97 -31.38
N ALA A 414 27.31 -11.90 -31.18
CA ALA A 414 28.22 -11.31 -32.16
C ALA A 414 28.21 -12.03 -33.52
N LYS A 415 27.74 -13.29 -33.56
CA LYS A 415 27.56 -14.07 -34.79
C LYS A 415 26.36 -13.61 -35.62
N ALA A 416 25.40 -12.94 -34.98
CA ALA A 416 24.18 -12.49 -35.65
C ALA A 416 24.33 -11.06 -36.21
N PRO A 417 23.96 -10.82 -37.47
CA PRO A 417 24.17 -9.55 -38.13
C PRO A 417 23.51 -8.39 -37.39
N GLY A 418 24.31 -7.41 -36.95
CA GLY A 418 23.83 -6.18 -36.36
C GLY A 418 23.27 -6.31 -34.94
N LEU A 419 23.03 -7.52 -34.41
CA LEU A 419 22.38 -7.70 -33.10
C LEU A 419 23.19 -7.07 -31.94
N ARG A 420 24.51 -7.30 -31.92
CA ARG A 420 25.36 -6.73 -30.88
C ARG A 420 25.33 -5.21 -30.88
N LYS A 421 25.50 -4.59 -32.05
CA LYS A 421 25.44 -3.13 -32.21
C LYS A 421 24.10 -2.57 -31.71
N ARG A 422 22.99 -3.22 -32.17
CA ARG A 422 21.65 -2.78 -31.76
C ARG A 422 21.42 -2.95 -30.26
N ALA A 423 21.91 -4.03 -29.67
CA ALA A 423 21.83 -4.25 -28.22
C ALA A 423 22.61 -3.17 -27.43
N GLU A 424 23.78 -2.76 -27.90
CA GLU A 424 24.58 -1.68 -27.30
C GLU A 424 23.85 -0.32 -27.42
N GLU A 425 23.21 -0.01 -28.55
CA GLU A 425 22.38 1.18 -28.74
C GLU A 425 21.17 1.21 -27.79
N VAL A 426 20.47 0.08 -27.64
CA VAL A 426 19.34 -0.08 -26.73
C VAL A 426 19.78 0.05 -25.27
N ALA A 427 20.90 -0.57 -24.89
CA ALA A 427 21.49 -0.45 -23.57
C ALA A 427 21.82 1.01 -23.21
N ALA A 428 22.45 1.74 -24.14
CA ALA A 428 22.76 3.15 -23.95
C ALA A 428 21.50 4.04 -23.77
N ARG A 429 20.41 3.67 -24.42
CA ARG A 429 19.13 4.40 -24.30
C ARG A 429 18.41 4.14 -22.98
N PHE A 430 18.39 2.89 -22.50
CA PHE A 430 17.55 2.45 -21.38
C PHE A 430 18.29 2.24 -20.06
N ALA A 431 19.63 2.30 -20.07
CA ALA A 431 20.49 2.23 -18.91
C ALA A 431 21.73 3.16 -19.10
N PRO A 432 21.51 4.46 -19.35
CA PRO A 432 22.59 5.40 -19.69
C PRO A 432 23.60 5.62 -18.54
N GLU A 433 23.20 5.32 -17.31
CA GLU A 433 24.03 5.40 -16.12
C GLU A 433 25.15 4.35 -16.09
N LEU A 434 25.02 3.24 -16.86
CA LEU A 434 26.01 2.17 -16.91
C LEU A 434 27.12 2.52 -17.89
N THR A 435 28.16 3.19 -17.39
CA THR A 435 29.29 3.70 -18.18
C THR A 435 30.52 2.79 -18.18
N GLU A 436 30.70 1.97 -17.13
CA GLU A 436 31.82 1.03 -17.01
C GLU A 436 31.73 -0.11 -18.03
N PRO A 437 32.89 -0.63 -18.54
CA PRO A 437 32.87 -1.66 -19.58
C PRO A 437 32.07 -2.92 -19.23
N ASP A 438 32.20 -3.44 -18.01
CA ASP A 438 31.48 -4.64 -17.55
C ASP A 438 29.99 -4.35 -17.33
N ALA A 439 29.64 -3.16 -16.84
CA ALA A 439 28.27 -2.70 -16.71
C ALA A 439 27.57 -2.56 -18.07
N ARG A 440 28.26 -1.95 -19.04
CA ARG A 440 27.78 -1.86 -20.45
C ARG A 440 27.58 -3.24 -21.08
N ALA A 441 28.51 -4.16 -20.81
CA ALA A 441 28.37 -5.54 -21.31
C ALA A 441 27.13 -6.21 -20.70
N ALA A 442 26.87 -6.05 -19.42
CA ALA A 442 25.68 -6.58 -18.76
C ALA A 442 24.38 -5.96 -19.31
N ALA A 443 24.37 -4.63 -19.53
CA ALA A 443 23.24 -3.93 -20.13
C ALA A 443 22.98 -4.35 -21.58
N ALA A 444 24.06 -4.50 -22.39
CA ALA A 444 23.94 -4.97 -23.78
C ALA A 444 23.45 -6.42 -23.84
N ALA A 445 23.88 -7.29 -22.92
CA ALA A 445 23.37 -8.65 -22.80
C ALA A 445 21.86 -8.67 -22.47
N SER A 446 21.42 -7.80 -21.56
CA SER A 446 19.99 -7.61 -21.23
C SER A 446 19.20 -7.14 -22.46
N ALA A 447 19.71 -6.14 -23.19
CA ALA A 447 19.07 -5.60 -24.37
C ALA A 447 18.99 -6.63 -25.52
N ALA A 448 20.00 -7.47 -25.66
CA ALA A 448 19.99 -8.56 -26.67
C ALA A 448 18.87 -9.57 -26.38
N GLU A 449 18.70 -9.98 -25.12
CA GLU A 449 17.58 -10.86 -24.75
C GLU A 449 16.22 -10.18 -24.97
N PHE A 450 16.09 -8.88 -24.71
CA PHE A 450 14.85 -8.15 -25.00
C PHE A 450 14.52 -8.15 -26.51
N ILE A 451 15.53 -7.97 -27.36
CA ILE A 451 15.34 -8.06 -28.83
C ILE A 451 14.92 -9.47 -29.27
N LEU A 452 15.61 -10.51 -28.78
CA LEU A 452 15.29 -11.89 -29.13
C LEU A 452 13.89 -12.31 -28.63
N GLU A 453 13.55 -11.97 -27.40
CA GLU A 453 12.23 -12.26 -26.84
C GLU A 453 11.14 -11.47 -27.57
N GLY A 454 11.38 -10.19 -27.85
CA GLY A 454 10.46 -9.35 -28.64
C GLY A 454 10.17 -9.97 -30.02
N LEU A 455 11.16 -10.47 -30.72
CA LEU A 455 10.97 -11.18 -32.01
C LEU A 455 10.22 -12.50 -31.84
N HIS A 456 10.46 -13.21 -30.70
CA HIS A 456 9.73 -14.43 -30.40
C HIS A 456 8.23 -14.16 -30.21
N VAL A 457 7.86 -13.24 -29.32
CA VAL A 457 6.44 -12.93 -29.03
C VAL A 457 5.70 -12.32 -30.24
N HIS A 458 6.45 -11.80 -31.24
CA HIS A 458 5.91 -11.37 -32.52
C HIS A 458 5.92 -12.48 -33.60
N ASN A 459 6.14 -13.74 -33.21
CA ASN A 459 6.15 -14.91 -34.10
C ASN A 459 7.21 -14.85 -35.23
N LYS A 460 8.33 -14.17 -34.98
CA LYS A 460 9.48 -14.14 -35.93
C LYS A 460 10.52 -15.19 -35.57
N LEU A 461 10.58 -15.62 -34.32
CA LEU A 461 11.46 -16.67 -33.83
C LEU A 461 10.67 -17.69 -33.01
N ASN A 462 11.15 -18.93 -33.03
CA ASN A 462 10.72 -19.97 -32.10
C ASN A 462 11.64 -20.00 -30.89
N LYS A 463 11.08 -20.26 -29.71
CA LYS A 463 11.81 -20.40 -28.46
C LYS A 463 11.64 -21.81 -27.91
N SER A 464 12.72 -22.42 -27.49
CA SER A 464 12.71 -23.66 -26.73
C SER A 464 13.51 -23.49 -25.42
N ALA A 465 12.88 -23.82 -24.30
CA ALA A 465 13.52 -23.77 -22.99
C ALA A 465 13.70 -25.19 -22.45
N LYS A 466 14.89 -25.53 -21.96
CA LYS A 466 15.18 -26.81 -21.31
C LYS A 466 16.30 -26.63 -20.28
N GLY A 467 16.00 -26.98 -19.01
CA GLY A 467 17.01 -27.01 -17.93
C GLY A 467 17.70 -25.67 -17.66
N GLY A 468 16.97 -24.54 -17.74
CA GLY A 468 17.51 -23.18 -17.53
C GLY A 468 18.23 -22.60 -18.76
N ALA A 469 18.42 -23.36 -19.85
CA ALA A 469 18.90 -22.87 -21.13
C ALA A 469 17.71 -22.53 -22.04
N THR A 470 17.82 -21.43 -22.78
CA THR A 470 16.83 -20.98 -23.76
C THR A 470 17.49 -20.85 -25.11
N ALA A 471 16.91 -21.46 -26.13
CA ALA A 471 17.41 -21.40 -27.53
C ALA A 471 16.39 -20.72 -28.41
N TYR A 472 16.83 -19.72 -29.19
CA TYR A 472 16.06 -19.04 -30.21
C TYR A 472 16.49 -19.56 -31.56
N ARG A 473 15.51 -19.92 -32.39
CA ARG A 473 15.66 -20.45 -33.76
C ARG A 473 14.43 -20.11 -34.59
N ARG A 474 14.47 -20.36 -35.84
CA ARG A 474 13.27 -20.33 -36.67
C ARG A 474 12.80 -21.73 -37.06
#